data_aaf5074786e9b75ab30d92f811a67220
#
_entry.id   aaf5074786e9b75ab30d92f811a67220
#
_cell.length_a   1.000
_cell.length_b   1.000
_cell.length_c   1.000
_cell.angle_alpha   90.00
_cell.angle_beta   90.00
_cell.angle_gamma   90.00
#
_symmetry.space_group_name_H-M   'P 1'
#
loop_
_entity.id
_entity.type
_entity.pdbx_description
1 polymer ?
#
loop_
_entity_poly.entity_id
_entity_poly.type
_entity_poly.pdbx_seq_one_letter_code
_entity_poly.pdbx_strand_id
1 'polypeptide(L)'
;MGDALLTTDGLSRSFGELRAVDGVSLEVAAGSMTGLIGPNGAGKTTFFNLLTGALKPSGGTVRLDGRDVTGMAPDRLFGAGLGRTFQIPRPFARMSVLENVMLAPLGQTGETIGGPFLFRGRMREQERRIRARALEVLDFVTLGALADHPAGQISGGQMKLLELARVLMGDPKLILLDEPAAGVNPVLTETLIGKIEELNRGGTTFVIIEHDMDFVMRHCDPVIAMAEGRVIFQGTSAEALANPVLLDAYLGAREDA
;
A
#
# COMPACT_ATOMS: atom_id res chain seq x y z
N MET A 1 21.81 10.16 3.86
CA MET A 1 20.95 9.26 3.10
C MET A 1 20.52 8.18 4.05
N GLY A 2 19.23 8.02 4.28
CA GLY A 2 18.71 6.91 5.12
C GLY A 2 18.94 5.58 4.40
N ASP A 3 19.03 4.48 5.18
CA ASP A 3 19.14 3.14 4.61
C ASP A 3 17.91 2.84 3.75
N ALA A 4 18.13 2.28 2.53
CA ALA A 4 17.04 1.91 1.63
C ALA A 4 16.24 0.74 2.22
N LEU A 5 14.94 0.95 2.45
CA LEU A 5 14.04 -0.10 2.93
C LEU A 5 13.58 -1.01 1.79
N LEU A 6 13.27 -0.44 0.61
CA LEU A 6 12.92 -1.19 -0.59
C LEU A 6 13.89 -0.82 -1.71
N THR A 7 14.41 -1.83 -2.41
CA THR A 7 15.20 -1.63 -3.61
C THR A 7 14.71 -2.53 -4.72
N THR A 8 14.73 -2.04 -5.96
CA THR A 8 14.53 -2.85 -7.16
C THR A 8 15.74 -2.69 -8.07
N ASP A 9 16.12 -3.76 -8.73
CA ASP A 9 17.22 -3.77 -9.71
C ASP A 9 16.76 -4.47 -10.99
N GLY A 10 16.67 -3.70 -12.08
CA GLY A 10 16.26 -4.16 -13.39
C GLY A 10 14.88 -4.82 -13.45
N LEU A 11 13.97 -4.47 -12.52
CA LEU A 11 12.68 -5.14 -12.40
C LEU A 11 11.86 -4.97 -13.67
N SER A 12 11.41 -6.10 -14.24
CA SER A 12 10.76 -6.11 -15.55
C SER A 12 9.56 -7.05 -15.58
N ARG A 13 8.53 -6.68 -16.38
CA ARG A 13 7.37 -7.51 -16.65
C ARG A 13 6.86 -7.29 -18.08
N SER A 14 6.78 -8.39 -18.84
CA SER A 14 6.19 -8.42 -20.17
C SER A 14 4.90 -9.20 -20.21
N PHE A 15 3.96 -8.78 -21.05
CA PHE A 15 2.73 -9.47 -21.42
C PHE A 15 2.74 -9.63 -22.94
N GLY A 16 3.19 -10.81 -23.43
CA GLY A 16 3.51 -10.97 -24.84
C GLY A 16 4.63 -10.01 -25.25
N GLU A 17 4.39 -9.21 -26.27
CA GLU A 17 5.33 -8.19 -26.75
C GLU A 17 5.34 -6.89 -25.95
N LEU A 18 4.29 -6.63 -25.16
CA LEU A 18 4.19 -5.42 -24.36
C LEU A 18 5.05 -5.52 -23.10
N ARG A 19 6.05 -4.66 -22.97
CA ARG A 19 6.82 -4.46 -21.74
C ARG A 19 6.13 -3.46 -20.84
N ALA A 20 5.29 -3.93 -19.92
CA ALA A 20 4.55 -3.07 -19.01
C ALA A 20 5.41 -2.47 -17.88
N VAL A 21 6.51 -3.14 -17.51
CA VAL A 21 7.58 -2.64 -16.66
C VAL A 21 8.90 -3.08 -17.29
N ASP A 22 9.82 -2.15 -17.53
CA ASP A 22 11.02 -2.36 -18.31
C ASP A 22 12.26 -1.82 -17.58
N GLY A 23 12.97 -2.72 -16.88
CA GLY A 23 14.24 -2.43 -16.24
C GLY A 23 14.17 -1.42 -15.08
N VAL A 24 13.10 -1.39 -14.31
CA VAL A 24 12.93 -0.43 -13.22
C VAL A 24 13.89 -0.72 -12.08
N SER A 25 14.82 0.23 -11.84
CA SER A 25 15.71 0.26 -10.69
C SER A 25 15.45 1.51 -9.89
N LEU A 26 15.09 1.35 -8.60
CA LEU A 26 14.82 2.46 -7.69
C LEU A 26 15.07 2.06 -6.25
N GLU A 27 15.15 3.07 -5.39
CA GLU A 27 15.29 2.93 -3.95
C GLU A 27 14.22 3.74 -3.22
N VAL A 28 13.66 3.15 -2.15
CA VAL A 28 12.76 3.82 -1.22
C VAL A 28 13.43 3.84 0.14
N ALA A 29 13.71 5.03 0.65
CA ALA A 29 14.34 5.19 1.95
C ALA A 29 13.37 4.84 3.09
N ALA A 30 13.89 4.28 4.18
CA ALA A 30 13.10 4.04 5.40
C ALA A 30 12.52 5.35 5.93
N GLY A 31 11.25 5.34 6.32
CA GLY A 31 10.53 6.50 6.85
C GLY A 31 10.14 7.55 5.81
N SER A 32 10.41 7.33 4.50
CA SER A 32 9.95 8.26 3.45
C SER A 32 8.46 8.10 3.13
N MET A 33 7.85 9.15 2.62
CA MET A 33 6.56 9.12 1.94
C MET A 33 6.79 9.42 0.46
N THR A 34 7.02 8.37 -0.33
CA THR A 34 7.41 8.46 -1.73
C THR A 34 6.18 8.50 -2.63
N GLY A 35 6.07 9.53 -3.49
CA GLY A 35 5.03 9.60 -4.53
C GLY A 35 5.46 8.86 -5.79
N LEU A 36 4.60 7.99 -6.33
CA LEU A 36 4.80 7.35 -7.64
C LEU A 36 3.77 7.89 -8.62
N ILE A 37 4.22 8.70 -9.56
CA ILE A 37 3.41 9.40 -10.54
C ILE A 37 3.65 8.92 -11.97
N GLY A 38 2.78 9.29 -12.89
CA GLY A 38 2.90 8.97 -14.32
C GLY A 38 1.54 8.89 -15.00
N PRO A 39 1.47 9.01 -16.32
CA PRO A 39 0.23 8.92 -17.09
C PRO A 39 -0.44 7.54 -16.95
N ASN A 40 -1.67 7.43 -17.44
CA ASN A 40 -2.34 6.13 -17.54
C ASN A 40 -1.54 5.24 -18.51
N GLY A 41 -1.39 3.95 -18.14
CA GLY A 41 -0.55 3.03 -18.93
C GLY A 41 0.97 3.10 -18.64
N ALA A 42 1.44 4.02 -17.79
CA ALA A 42 2.88 4.13 -17.44
C ALA A 42 3.47 2.90 -16.74
N GLY A 43 2.64 1.92 -16.33
CA GLY A 43 3.12 0.70 -15.66
C GLY A 43 3.06 0.72 -14.14
N LYS A 44 2.58 1.81 -13.50
CA LYS A 44 2.54 1.99 -12.03
C LYS A 44 1.85 0.83 -11.30
N THR A 45 0.62 0.50 -11.67
CA THR A 45 -0.14 -0.61 -11.06
C THR A 45 0.52 -1.97 -11.31
N THR A 46 1.13 -2.17 -12.49
CA THR A 46 1.92 -3.38 -12.78
C THR A 46 3.14 -3.44 -11.88
N PHE A 47 3.85 -2.33 -11.69
CA PHE A 47 4.97 -2.23 -10.78
C PHE A 47 4.57 -2.55 -9.34
N PHE A 48 3.48 -1.98 -8.82
CA PHE A 48 2.95 -2.34 -7.50
C PHE A 48 2.60 -3.83 -7.38
N ASN A 49 2.01 -4.41 -8.44
CA ASN A 49 1.68 -5.83 -8.46
C ASN A 49 2.93 -6.72 -8.41
N LEU A 50 4.06 -6.27 -8.97
CA LEU A 50 5.36 -6.95 -8.86
C LEU A 50 5.92 -6.85 -7.45
N LEU A 51 5.89 -5.66 -6.84
CA LEU A 51 6.37 -5.45 -5.46
C LEU A 51 5.58 -6.27 -4.45
N THR A 52 4.28 -6.47 -4.67
CA THR A 52 3.38 -7.17 -3.75
C THR A 52 3.24 -8.67 -4.03
N GLY A 53 3.97 -9.19 -5.03
CA GLY A 53 3.90 -10.61 -5.39
C GLY A 53 2.58 -11.04 -6.06
N ALA A 54 1.67 -10.09 -6.36
CA ALA A 54 0.45 -10.36 -7.14
C ALA A 54 0.78 -10.72 -8.59
N LEU A 55 1.94 -10.27 -9.09
CA LEU A 55 2.53 -10.68 -10.36
C LEU A 55 3.97 -11.13 -10.13
N LYS A 56 4.40 -12.15 -10.87
CA LYS A 56 5.81 -12.56 -10.89
C LYS A 56 6.57 -11.71 -11.91
N PRO A 57 7.78 -11.22 -11.59
CA PRO A 57 8.60 -10.52 -12.55
C PRO A 57 9.07 -11.46 -13.68
N SER A 58 9.31 -10.87 -14.85
CA SER A 58 9.99 -11.55 -15.97
C SER A 58 11.51 -11.46 -15.84
N GLY A 59 12.03 -10.50 -15.06
CA GLY A 59 13.45 -10.28 -14.79
C GLY A 59 13.64 -9.25 -13.69
N GLY A 60 14.87 -9.13 -13.21
CA GLY A 60 15.25 -8.23 -12.14
C GLY A 60 14.94 -8.76 -10.74
N THR A 61 15.24 -7.96 -9.72
CA THR A 61 15.10 -8.33 -8.30
C THR A 61 14.38 -7.26 -7.50
N VAL A 62 13.77 -7.70 -6.39
CA VAL A 62 13.14 -6.85 -5.36
C VAL A 62 13.74 -7.22 -4.01
N ARG A 63 14.23 -6.23 -3.25
CA ARG A 63 14.70 -6.43 -1.89
C ARG A 63 13.91 -5.57 -0.92
N LEU A 64 13.54 -6.16 0.20
CA LEU A 64 12.88 -5.48 1.32
C LEU A 64 13.76 -5.66 2.56
N ASP A 65 14.18 -4.56 3.17
CA ASP A 65 15.07 -4.56 4.35
C ASP A 65 16.34 -5.43 4.10
N GLY A 66 16.95 -5.26 2.91
CA GLY A 66 18.13 -6.01 2.45
C GLY A 66 17.88 -7.47 2.03
N ARG A 67 16.69 -8.03 2.27
CA ARG A 67 16.35 -9.42 1.93
C ARG A 67 15.74 -9.50 0.54
N ASP A 68 16.16 -10.47 -0.25
CA ASP A 68 15.54 -10.78 -1.53
C ASP A 68 14.12 -11.35 -1.32
N VAL A 69 13.14 -10.65 -1.87
CA VAL A 69 11.72 -11.00 -1.81
C VAL A 69 11.12 -11.19 -3.21
N THR A 70 11.96 -11.31 -4.23
CA THR A 70 11.57 -11.40 -5.63
C THR A 70 10.58 -12.54 -5.89
N GLY A 71 9.38 -12.21 -6.40
CA GLY A 71 8.33 -13.20 -6.69
C GLY A 71 7.76 -13.94 -5.47
N MET A 72 8.04 -13.44 -4.26
CA MET A 72 7.46 -13.96 -3.02
C MET A 72 5.93 -13.80 -3.04
N ALA A 73 5.21 -14.76 -2.47
CA ALA A 73 3.75 -14.70 -2.39
C ALA A 73 3.26 -13.56 -1.47
N PRO A 74 2.08 -12.96 -1.75
CA PRO A 74 1.58 -11.79 -1.01
C PRO A 74 1.46 -11.96 0.50
N ASP A 75 1.05 -13.14 0.95
CA ASP A 75 0.93 -13.49 2.38
C ASP A 75 2.31 -13.46 3.08
N ARG A 76 3.34 -13.97 2.42
CA ARG A 76 4.71 -13.94 2.93
C ARG A 76 5.30 -12.53 2.93
N LEU A 77 4.99 -11.72 1.91
CA LEU A 77 5.38 -10.31 1.86
C LEU A 77 4.72 -9.50 2.97
N PHE A 78 3.44 -9.75 3.24
CA PHE A 78 2.73 -9.16 4.38
C PHE A 78 3.42 -9.52 5.70
N GLY A 79 3.78 -10.80 5.90
CA GLY A 79 4.56 -11.25 7.07
C GLY A 79 5.98 -10.69 7.14
N ALA A 80 6.56 -10.26 6.01
CA ALA A 80 7.85 -9.57 5.94
C ALA A 80 7.75 -8.06 6.22
N GLY A 81 6.55 -7.53 6.39
CA GLY A 81 6.30 -6.13 6.72
C GLY A 81 5.96 -5.24 5.50
N LEU A 82 5.55 -5.82 4.37
CA LEU A 82 5.05 -5.08 3.21
C LEU A 82 3.52 -5.17 3.15
N GLY A 83 2.84 -4.08 3.45
CA GLY A 83 1.40 -3.96 3.32
C GLY A 83 0.98 -3.28 2.02
N ARG A 84 -0.22 -3.58 1.52
CA ARG A 84 -0.84 -2.88 0.40
C ARG A 84 -2.31 -2.66 0.64
N THR A 85 -2.82 -1.48 0.30
CA THR A 85 -4.26 -1.26 0.12
C THR A 85 -4.65 -1.45 -1.35
N PHE A 86 -5.91 -1.74 -1.60
CA PHE A 86 -6.43 -1.86 -2.96
C PHE A 86 -7.14 -0.58 -3.38
N GLN A 87 -7.06 -0.23 -4.66
CA GLN A 87 -7.77 0.91 -5.25
C GLN A 87 -9.29 0.84 -4.96
N ILE A 88 -9.87 -0.35 -5.08
CA ILE A 88 -11.26 -0.62 -4.72
C ILE A 88 -11.28 -1.51 -3.48
N PRO A 89 -11.70 -1.00 -2.30
CA PRO A 89 -11.81 -1.78 -1.09
C PRO A 89 -12.77 -2.97 -1.26
N ARG A 90 -12.36 -4.15 -0.78
CA ARG A 90 -13.18 -5.37 -0.83
C ARG A 90 -13.31 -5.98 0.57
N PRO A 91 -14.07 -5.35 1.47
CA PRO A 91 -14.32 -5.93 2.77
C PRO A 91 -15.26 -7.15 2.64
N PHE A 92 -15.21 -8.04 3.61
CA PHE A 92 -16.21 -9.08 3.77
C PHE A 92 -17.51 -8.42 4.25
N ALA A 93 -18.40 -8.09 3.32
CA ALA A 93 -19.55 -7.22 3.53
C ALA A 93 -20.52 -7.70 4.62
N ARG A 94 -20.62 -9.02 4.85
CA ARG A 94 -21.50 -9.63 5.87
C ARG A 94 -20.87 -9.71 7.25
N MET A 95 -19.58 -9.53 7.36
CA MET A 95 -18.84 -9.48 8.61
C MET A 95 -18.86 -8.06 9.17
N SER A 96 -18.73 -7.93 10.48
CA SER A 96 -18.56 -6.61 11.11
C SER A 96 -17.23 -5.96 10.72
N VAL A 97 -17.12 -4.66 10.95
CA VAL A 97 -15.88 -3.92 10.76
C VAL A 97 -14.75 -4.54 11.60
N LEU A 98 -15.03 -4.87 12.86
CA LEU A 98 -14.08 -5.53 13.76
C LEU A 98 -13.64 -6.89 13.23
N GLU A 99 -14.57 -7.75 12.82
CA GLU A 99 -14.23 -9.07 12.27
C GLU A 99 -13.36 -8.96 11.02
N ASN A 100 -13.59 -7.98 10.15
CA ASN A 100 -12.74 -7.71 8.98
C ASN A 100 -11.29 -7.40 9.36
N VAL A 101 -11.08 -6.65 10.44
CA VAL A 101 -9.73 -6.31 10.94
C VAL A 101 -9.08 -7.52 11.61
N MET A 102 -9.86 -8.30 12.37
CA MET A 102 -9.37 -9.49 13.08
C MET A 102 -8.93 -10.63 12.14
N LEU A 103 -9.37 -10.64 10.88
CA LEU A 103 -8.93 -11.61 9.86
C LEU A 103 -7.51 -11.35 9.31
N ALA A 104 -6.99 -10.14 9.46
CA ALA A 104 -5.75 -9.73 8.80
C ALA A 104 -4.46 -10.35 9.37
N PRO A 105 -4.30 -10.59 10.69
CA PRO A 105 -3.07 -11.17 11.23
C PRO A 105 -2.81 -12.58 10.72
N LEU A 106 -1.55 -12.87 10.38
CA LEU A 106 -1.11 -14.19 9.94
C LEU A 106 -0.87 -15.16 11.12
N GLY A 107 -0.90 -16.47 10.83
CA GLY A 107 -0.48 -17.49 11.78
C GLY A 107 -1.46 -17.69 12.94
N GLN A 108 -2.76 -17.51 12.69
CA GLN A 108 -3.77 -17.79 13.69
C GLN A 108 -3.85 -19.30 13.96
N THR A 109 -3.80 -19.70 15.24
CA THR A 109 -3.78 -21.11 15.65
C THR A 109 -5.01 -21.89 15.15
N GLY A 110 -6.12 -21.19 14.88
CA GLY A 110 -7.36 -21.76 14.33
C GLY A 110 -7.29 -22.17 12.86
N GLU A 111 -6.29 -21.72 12.10
CA GLU A 111 -6.12 -22.05 10.67
C GLU A 111 -5.52 -23.44 10.45
N THR A 112 -5.01 -24.11 11.50
CA THR A 112 -4.41 -25.44 11.38
C THR A 112 -5.43 -26.54 11.65
N ILE A 113 -5.44 -27.58 10.79
CA ILE A 113 -6.29 -28.78 10.97
C ILE A 113 -5.91 -29.45 12.31
N GLY A 114 -6.83 -29.43 13.28
CA GLY A 114 -6.61 -29.97 14.63
C GLY A 114 -6.28 -28.94 15.72
N GLY A 115 -5.87 -27.71 15.37
CA GLY A 115 -5.62 -26.62 16.31
C GLY A 115 -6.79 -26.36 17.27
N PRO A 116 -8.04 -26.29 16.78
CA PRO A 116 -9.22 -26.08 17.62
C PRO A 116 -9.47 -27.14 18.68
N PHE A 117 -9.02 -28.38 18.46
CA PHE A 117 -9.21 -29.48 19.40
C PHE A 117 -8.12 -29.57 20.47
N LEU A 118 -6.88 -29.26 20.10
CA LEU A 118 -5.70 -29.46 20.96
C LEU A 118 -5.31 -28.21 21.76
N PHE A 119 -5.63 -27.00 21.28
CA PHE A 119 -5.10 -25.74 21.83
C PHE A 119 -6.16 -24.69 22.17
N ARG A 120 -7.35 -25.09 22.61
CA ARG A 120 -8.48 -24.19 22.93
C ARG A 120 -8.11 -23.01 23.85
N GLY A 121 -7.26 -23.22 24.84
CA GLY A 121 -6.82 -22.15 25.74
C GLY A 121 -5.95 -21.10 25.04
N ARG A 122 -5.00 -21.58 24.22
CA ARG A 122 -4.11 -20.69 23.43
C ARG A 122 -4.89 -19.92 22.37
N MET A 123 -5.85 -20.56 21.72
CA MET A 123 -6.73 -19.90 20.73
C MET A 123 -7.52 -18.75 21.35
N ARG A 124 -8.18 -18.98 22.49
CA ARG A 124 -8.94 -17.93 23.18
C ARG A 124 -8.07 -16.75 23.60
N GLU A 125 -6.84 -17.03 24.04
CA GLU A 125 -5.89 -15.98 24.43
C GLU A 125 -5.40 -15.21 23.19
N GLN A 126 -5.07 -15.90 22.10
CA GLN A 126 -4.67 -15.28 20.84
C GLN A 126 -5.80 -14.40 20.26
N GLU A 127 -7.03 -14.94 20.23
CA GLU A 127 -8.22 -14.21 19.75
C GLU A 127 -8.49 -12.95 20.57
N ARG A 128 -8.33 -13.04 21.91
CA ARG A 128 -8.47 -11.88 22.81
C ARG A 128 -7.43 -10.80 22.50
N ARG A 129 -6.16 -11.18 22.26
CA ARG A 129 -5.09 -10.24 21.88
C ARG A 129 -5.34 -9.62 20.52
N ILE A 130 -5.72 -10.42 19.52
CA ILE A 130 -6.08 -9.93 18.18
C ILE A 130 -7.24 -8.95 18.27
N ARG A 131 -8.29 -9.29 19.05
CA ARG A 131 -9.45 -8.42 19.24
C ARG A 131 -9.08 -7.10 19.93
N ALA A 132 -8.26 -7.13 20.97
CA ALA A 132 -7.80 -5.92 21.64
C ALA A 132 -7.01 -5.02 20.67
N ARG A 133 -6.05 -5.59 19.93
CA ARG A 133 -5.27 -4.86 18.92
C ARG A 133 -6.17 -4.32 17.79
N ALA A 134 -7.15 -5.09 17.33
CA ALA A 134 -8.08 -4.65 16.30
C ALA A 134 -8.92 -3.44 16.75
N LEU A 135 -9.36 -3.42 18.00
CA LEU A 135 -10.09 -2.26 18.58
C LEU A 135 -9.19 -1.03 18.66
N GLU A 136 -7.95 -1.16 19.12
CA GLU A 136 -6.96 -0.05 19.13
C GLU A 136 -6.74 0.52 17.74
N VAL A 137 -6.58 -0.36 16.74
CA VAL A 137 -6.40 0.06 15.33
C VAL A 137 -7.66 0.74 14.79
N LEU A 138 -8.85 0.22 15.10
CA LEU A 138 -10.12 0.84 14.70
C LEU A 138 -10.31 2.21 15.34
N ASP A 139 -9.95 2.39 16.61
CA ASP A 139 -9.99 3.69 17.28
C ASP A 139 -9.00 4.67 16.62
N PHE A 140 -7.79 4.19 16.30
CA PHE A 140 -6.78 4.96 15.59
C PHE A 140 -7.31 5.48 14.24
N VAL A 141 -7.94 4.63 13.42
CA VAL A 141 -8.51 5.04 12.12
C VAL A 141 -9.93 5.63 12.24
N THR A 142 -10.37 6.00 13.43
CA THR A 142 -11.69 6.63 13.70
C THR A 142 -12.92 5.77 13.34
N LEU A 143 -12.77 4.46 13.31
CA LEU A 143 -13.85 3.50 13.05
C LEU A 143 -14.34 2.74 14.31
N GLY A 144 -13.83 3.07 15.50
CA GLY A 144 -14.17 2.37 16.75
C GLY A 144 -15.67 2.29 17.03
N ALA A 145 -16.40 3.38 16.81
CA ALA A 145 -17.87 3.42 16.97
C ALA A 145 -18.63 2.52 15.99
N LEU A 146 -17.99 2.08 14.90
CA LEU A 146 -18.55 1.22 13.86
C LEU A 146 -18.08 -0.24 13.98
N ALA A 147 -17.37 -0.61 15.05
CA ALA A 147 -16.75 -1.92 15.21
C ALA A 147 -17.74 -3.08 14.96
N ASP A 148 -18.96 -2.99 15.48
CA ASP A 148 -19.98 -4.03 15.37
C ASP A 148 -20.90 -3.85 14.15
N HIS A 149 -20.70 -2.79 13.31
CA HIS A 149 -21.52 -2.58 12.11
C HIS A 149 -21.07 -3.52 10.98
N PRO A 150 -22.00 -3.98 10.13
CA PRO A 150 -21.63 -4.73 8.91
C PRO A 150 -20.76 -3.87 7.99
N ALA A 151 -19.62 -4.41 7.57
CA ALA A 151 -18.68 -3.68 6.73
C ALA A 151 -19.24 -3.29 5.34
N GLY A 152 -20.28 -4.00 4.87
CA GLY A 152 -20.96 -3.64 3.63
C GLY A 152 -21.88 -2.42 3.73
N GLN A 153 -22.10 -1.86 4.93
CA GLN A 153 -22.98 -0.71 5.16
C GLN A 153 -22.23 0.59 5.47
N ILE A 154 -20.92 0.56 5.59
CA ILE A 154 -20.11 1.77 5.80
C ILE A 154 -19.85 2.49 4.46
N SER A 155 -19.55 3.79 4.53
CA SER A 155 -19.30 4.62 3.34
C SER A 155 -17.99 4.22 2.62
N GLY A 156 -17.83 4.62 1.35
CA GLY A 156 -16.61 4.35 0.57
C GLY A 156 -15.34 4.87 1.24
N GLY A 157 -15.35 6.06 1.83
CA GLY A 157 -14.21 6.59 2.58
C GLY A 157 -13.92 5.82 3.87
N GLN A 158 -14.97 5.37 4.58
CA GLN A 158 -14.81 4.49 5.74
C GLN A 158 -14.27 3.12 5.33
N MET A 159 -14.61 2.61 4.14
CA MET A 159 -14.01 1.39 3.61
C MET A 159 -12.50 1.53 3.36
N LYS A 160 -12.02 2.69 2.90
CA LYS A 160 -10.57 2.94 2.75
C LYS A 160 -9.85 3.01 4.10
N LEU A 161 -10.47 3.61 5.12
CA LEU A 161 -9.96 3.56 6.50
C LEU A 161 -9.93 2.13 7.05
N LEU A 162 -10.94 1.31 6.74
CA LEU A 162 -10.98 -0.11 7.10
C LEU A 162 -9.85 -0.91 6.42
N GLU A 163 -9.57 -0.63 5.14
CA GLU A 163 -8.44 -1.25 4.43
C GLU A 163 -7.09 -0.87 5.09
N LEU A 164 -6.90 0.40 5.44
CA LEU A 164 -5.72 0.83 6.20
C LEU A 164 -5.62 0.09 7.54
N ALA A 165 -6.74 -0.02 8.28
CA ALA A 165 -6.78 -0.77 9.55
C ALA A 165 -6.35 -2.22 9.38
N ARG A 166 -6.81 -2.90 8.33
CA ARG A 166 -6.41 -4.28 8.03
C ARG A 166 -4.91 -4.41 7.77
N VAL A 167 -4.33 -3.47 7.02
CA VAL A 167 -2.89 -3.45 6.76
C VAL A 167 -2.10 -3.25 8.05
N LEU A 168 -2.55 -2.36 8.94
CA LEU A 168 -1.88 -2.06 10.21
C LEU A 168 -1.84 -3.24 11.19
N MET A 169 -2.72 -4.23 11.04
CA MET A 169 -2.67 -5.46 11.85
C MET A 169 -1.43 -6.33 11.59
N GLY A 170 -0.72 -6.10 10.49
CA GLY A 170 0.54 -6.78 10.15
C GLY A 170 1.80 -6.05 10.62
N ASP A 171 1.67 -4.95 11.36
CA ASP A 171 2.79 -4.07 11.77
C ASP A 171 3.76 -3.76 10.62
N PRO A 172 3.26 -3.18 9.50
CA PRO A 172 4.02 -3.02 8.27
C PRO A 172 5.15 -2.00 8.43
N LYS A 173 6.33 -2.31 7.85
CA LYS A 173 7.43 -1.37 7.68
C LYS A 173 7.23 -0.47 6.45
N LEU A 174 6.59 -1.03 5.41
CA LEU A 174 6.29 -0.37 4.14
C LEU A 174 4.82 -0.60 3.79
N ILE A 175 4.12 0.49 3.47
CA ILE A 175 2.74 0.45 2.97
C ILE A 175 2.69 1.02 1.56
N LEU A 176 2.14 0.24 0.63
CA LEU A 176 1.85 0.67 -0.74
C LEU A 176 0.39 1.11 -0.83
N LEU A 177 0.14 2.37 -1.19
CA LEU A 177 -1.19 2.94 -1.35
C LEU A 177 -1.47 3.22 -2.83
N ASP A 178 -2.58 2.72 -3.34
CA ASP A 178 -3.00 2.87 -4.73
C ASP A 178 -4.22 3.78 -4.78
N GLU A 179 -4.02 5.06 -5.15
CA GLU A 179 -5.02 6.12 -5.23
C GLU A 179 -5.87 6.25 -3.94
N PRO A 180 -5.25 6.51 -2.79
CA PRO A 180 -5.97 6.53 -1.51
C PRO A 180 -7.08 7.58 -1.44
N ALA A 181 -6.93 8.71 -2.13
CA ALA A 181 -7.89 9.81 -2.14
C ALA A 181 -9.05 9.64 -3.15
N ALA A 182 -8.92 8.72 -4.13
CA ALA A 182 -9.88 8.59 -5.22
C ALA A 182 -11.28 8.17 -4.72
N GLY A 183 -12.31 8.93 -5.13
CA GLY A 183 -13.72 8.62 -4.83
C GLY A 183 -14.13 8.82 -3.36
N VAL A 184 -13.32 9.50 -2.56
CA VAL A 184 -13.59 9.81 -1.16
C VAL A 184 -14.01 11.28 -1.03
N ASN A 185 -14.96 11.58 -0.12
CA ASN A 185 -15.31 12.97 0.17
C ASN A 185 -14.12 13.70 0.86
N PRO A 186 -14.00 15.03 0.73
CA PRO A 186 -12.86 15.79 1.25
C PRO A 186 -12.56 15.57 2.74
N VAL A 187 -13.58 15.50 3.59
CA VAL A 187 -13.42 15.36 5.04
C VAL A 187 -12.78 14.01 5.41
N LEU A 188 -13.24 12.93 4.78
CA LEU A 188 -12.66 11.60 5.01
C LEU A 188 -11.29 11.46 4.35
N THR A 189 -11.05 12.16 3.23
CA THR A 189 -9.72 12.24 2.61
C THR A 189 -8.74 12.89 3.57
N GLU A 190 -9.06 14.04 4.17
CA GLU A 190 -8.21 14.70 5.16
C GLU A 190 -7.95 13.80 6.38
N THR A 191 -8.98 13.09 6.86
CA THR A 191 -8.83 12.12 7.95
C THR A 191 -7.85 11.01 7.57
N LEU A 192 -8.01 10.39 6.38
CA LEU A 192 -7.15 9.32 5.90
C LEU A 192 -5.69 9.80 5.76
N ILE A 193 -5.48 10.97 5.14
CA ILE A 193 -4.15 11.53 4.96
C ILE A 193 -3.51 11.88 6.31
N GLY A 194 -4.26 12.49 7.23
CA GLY A 194 -3.76 12.76 8.57
C GLY A 194 -3.29 11.49 9.30
N LYS A 195 -3.98 10.35 9.10
CA LYS A 195 -3.55 9.06 9.67
C LYS A 195 -2.31 8.49 8.98
N ILE A 196 -2.19 8.64 7.66
CA ILE A 196 -1.00 8.26 6.90
C ILE A 196 0.22 9.06 7.38
N GLU A 197 0.08 10.38 7.52
CA GLU A 197 1.14 11.26 8.02
C GLU A 197 1.54 10.95 9.47
N GLU A 198 0.55 10.61 10.32
CA GLU A 198 0.81 10.21 11.71
C GLU A 198 1.63 8.91 11.76
N LEU A 199 1.28 7.92 10.95
CA LEU A 199 2.04 6.67 10.80
C LEU A 199 3.45 6.91 10.24
N ASN A 200 3.58 7.78 9.24
CA ASN A 200 4.87 8.11 8.65
C ASN A 200 5.80 8.80 9.66
N ARG A 201 5.29 9.75 10.44
CA ARG A 201 6.02 10.35 11.57
C ARG A 201 6.41 9.32 12.63
N GLY A 202 5.66 8.23 12.76
CA GLY A 202 5.97 7.07 13.59
C GLY A 202 7.02 6.13 12.98
N GLY A 203 7.53 6.41 11.77
CA GLY A 203 8.58 5.63 11.09
C GLY A 203 8.08 4.65 10.03
N THR A 204 6.78 4.55 9.80
CA THR A 204 6.24 3.72 8.70
C THR A 204 6.58 4.37 7.35
N THR A 205 7.09 3.57 6.41
CA THR A 205 7.42 4.02 5.05
C THR A 205 6.21 3.88 4.14
N PHE A 206 6.04 4.82 3.22
CA PHE A 206 4.95 4.78 2.25
C PHE A 206 5.44 4.94 0.82
N VAL A 207 4.81 4.21 -0.11
CA VAL A 207 4.83 4.53 -1.54
C VAL A 207 3.39 4.70 -1.98
N ILE A 208 3.07 5.86 -2.54
CA ILE A 208 1.71 6.27 -2.88
C ILE A 208 1.63 6.50 -4.38
N ILE A 209 0.79 5.72 -5.08
CA ILE A 209 0.39 6.05 -6.45
C ILE A 209 -0.72 7.09 -6.36
N GLU A 210 -0.52 8.21 -7.01
CA GLU A 210 -1.54 9.24 -7.23
C GLU A 210 -1.37 9.89 -8.59
N HIS A 211 -2.46 10.42 -9.10
CA HIS A 211 -2.49 11.20 -10.35
C HIS A 211 -2.75 12.69 -10.09
N ASP A 212 -3.15 13.06 -8.89
CA ASP A 212 -3.28 14.43 -8.45
C ASP A 212 -1.90 14.98 -8.03
N MET A 213 -1.34 15.84 -8.89
CA MET A 213 -0.02 16.45 -8.66
C MET A 213 -0.01 17.34 -7.41
N ASP A 214 -1.09 18.07 -7.15
CA ASP A 214 -1.18 18.94 -5.96
C ASP A 214 -1.12 18.12 -4.68
N PHE A 215 -1.78 16.95 -4.69
CA PHE A 215 -1.69 15.99 -3.60
C PHE A 215 -0.25 15.51 -3.40
N VAL A 216 0.38 15.01 -4.48
CA VAL A 216 1.73 14.43 -4.41
C VAL A 216 2.74 15.47 -3.93
N MET A 217 2.72 16.67 -4.50
CA MET A 217 3.67 17.72 -4.14
C MET A 217 3.50 18.24 -2.72
N ARG A 218 2.30 18.11 -2.15
CA ARG A 218 2.01 18.52 -0.77
C ARG A 218 2.41 17.48 0.26
N HIS A 219 2.26 16.19 -0.06
CA HIS A 219 2.34 15.11 0.92
C HIS A 219 3.50 14.15 0.69
N CYS A 220 4.12 14.13 -0.50
CA CYS A 220 5.15 13.16 -0.83
C CYS A 220 6.51 13.79 -1.11
N ASP A 221 7.55 13.25 -0.50
CA ASP A 221 8.94 13.53 -0.79
C ASP A 221 9.79 12.30 -0.42
N PRO A 222 10.52 11.66 -1.37
CA PRO A 222 10.72 12.02 -2.77
C PRO A 222 9.56 11.67 -3.70
N VAL A 223 9.69 12.07 -4.98
CA VAL A 223 8.78 11.75 -6.07
C VAL A 223 9.50 10.92 -7.12
N ILE A 224 8.85 9.86 -7.58
CA ILE A 224 9.29 9.01 -8.70
C ILE A 224 8.26 9.14 -9.83
N ALA A 225 8.71 9.40 -11.04
CA ALA A 225 7.84 9.43 -12.21
C ALA A 225 8.14 8.27 -13.15
N MET A 226 7.07 7.63 -13.63
CA MET A 226 7.14 6.55 -14.61
C MET A 226 6.43 6.95 -15.91
N ALA A 227 7.02 6.55 -17.04
CA ALA A 227 6.40 6.57 -18.36
C ALA A 227 6.84 5.33 -19.14
N GLU A 228 5.95 4.75 -19.93
CA GLU A 228 6.22 3.59 -20.79
C GLU A 228 6.95 2.42 -20.10
N GLY A 229 6.57 2.16 -18.84
CA GLY A 229 7.16 1.08 -18.02
C GLY A 229 8.51 1.40 -17.40
N ARG A 230 9.05 2.61 -17.54
CA ARG A 230 10.38 3.03 -17.07
C ARG A 230 10.29 4.17 -16.08
N VAL A 231 11.28 4.29 -15.19
CA VAL A 231 11.49 5.49 -14.38
C VAL A 231 12.11 6.56 -15.26
N ILE A 232 11.45 7.72 -15.37
CA ILE A 232 11.91 8.89 -16.12
C ILE A 232 12.43 10.00 -15.21
N PHE A 233 12.09 9.94 -13.90
CA PHE A 233 12.54 10.90 -12.90
C PHE A 233 12.50 10.27 -11.51
N GLN A 234 13.48 10.65 -10.68
CA GLN A 234 13.48 10.42 -9.23
C GLN A 234 14.20 11.58 -8.57
N GLY A 235 13.52 12.26 -7.64
CA GLY A 235 14.07 13.42 -6.94
C GLY A 235 13.09 13.97 -5.92
N THR A 236 13.39 15.14 -5.40
CA THR A 236 12.50 15.87 -4.47
C THR A 236 11.24 16.38 -5.18
N SER A 237 10.19 16.67 -4.42
CA SER A 237 8.97 17.29 -4.94
C SER A 237 9.26 18.65 -5.61
N ALA A 238 10.20 19.45 -5.06
CA ALA A 238 10.63 20.72 -5.63
C ALA A 238 11.32 20.54 -7.01
N GLU A 239 12.20 19.54 -7.15
CA GLU A 239 12.87 19.22 -8.42
C GLU A 239 11.87 18.69 -9.44
N ALA A 240 10.86 17.92 -9.01
CA ALA A 240 9.79 17.42 -9.89
C ALA A 240 8.98 18.57 -10.49
N LEU A 241 8.60 19.58 -9.70
CA LEU A 241 7.89 20.78 -10.16
C LEU A 241 8.69 21.62 -11.15
N ALA A 242 10.02 21.61 -11.05
CA ALA A 242 10.91 22.34 -11.95
C ALA A 242 11.27 21.56 -13.21
N ASN A 243 10.86 20.30 -13.35
CA ASN A 243 11.29 19.43 -14.45
C ASN A 243 10.34 19.57 -15.67
N PRO A 244 10.81 20.17 -16.79
CA PRO A 244 9.97 20.38 -17.97
C PRO A 244 9.47 19.08 -18.61
N VAL A 245 10.26 18.00 -18.55
CA VAL A 245 9.87 16.68 -19.10
C VAL A 245 8.66 16.11 -18.36
N LEU A 246 8.59 16.31 -17.03
CA LEU A 246 7.42 15.90 -16.27
C LEU A 246 6.20 16.76 -16.57
N LEU A 247 6.40 18.07 -16.69
CA LEU A 247 5.32 19.00 -17.03
C LEU A 247 4.72 18.66 -18.40
N ASP A 248 5.54 18.41 -19.41
CA ASP A 248 5.09 18.02 -20.75
C ASP A 248 4.37 16.66 -20.75
N ALA A 249 4.88 15.67 -20.04
CA ALA A 249 4.26 14.34 -19.92
C ALA A 249 2.87 14.40 -19.25
N TYR A 250 2.65 15.38 -18.37
CA TYR A 250 1.36 15.57 -17.69
C TYR A 250 0.44 16.56 -18.39
N LEU A 251 0.97 17.61 -19.05
CA LEU A 251 0.20 18.59 -19.80
C LEU A 251 -0.30 18.02 -21.14
N GLY A 252 0.53 17.22 -21.82
CA GLY A 252 0.13 16.51 -23.04
C GLY A 252 -0.98 15.47 -22.85
N ALA A 253 -1.10 14.91 -21.63
CA ALA A 253 -2.18 13.97 -21.28
C ALA A 253 -3.53 14.66 -20.97
N ARG A 254 -3.57 15.99 -20.83
CA ARG A 254 -4.81 16.76 -20.62
C ARG A 254 -5.52 17.17 -21.91
N GLU A 255 -4.85 17.12 -23.06
CA GLU A 255 -5.45 17.49 -24.36
C GLU A 255 -6.17 16.31 -25.04
N ASP A 256 -5.97 15.07 -24.58
CA ASP A 256 -6.56 13.84 -25.16
C ASP A 256 -7.70 13.22 -24.30
N ALA A 257 -8.30 13.97 -23.36
CA ALA A 257 -9.34 13.46 -22.45
C ALA A 257 -10.72 14.11 -22.71
#